data_ce99dd3f9cfcde5492ba2825a5607f34
#
_entry.id   ce99dd3f9cfcde5492ba2825a5607f34
#
_cell.length_a   1.000
_cell.length_b   1.000
_cell.length_c   1.000
_cell.angle_alpha   90.00
_cell.angle_beta   90.00
_cell.angle_gamma   90.00
#
_symmetry.space_group_name_H-M   'P 1'
#
loop_
_entity.id
_entity.type
_entity.pdbx_description
1 polymer ?
#
loop_
_entity_poly.entity_id
_entity_poly.type
_entity_poly.pdbx_seq_one_letter_code
_entity_poly.pdbx_strand_id
1 'polypeptide(L)'
;MSLSLEDALTRHKKAGLYRERKILQGLAGIQRRYNDKNFFSFCSNDYLGLAQHPAVIKAFQQAANDYGIGSGASHFLGAYSRVHHELEQALAEFLNFSRVLVFSTGYMANIGILASLLHRQDAIFADKLNHASLIDGARLSAASFKRYAHNNLISLDR
;
A
#
# COMPACT_ATOMS: atom_id res chain seq x y z
N MET A 1 12.47 -31.84 -7.94
CA MET A 1 12.01 -31.39 -9.28
C MET A 1 11.52 -29.97 -9.14
N SER A 2 12.22 -29.01 -9.72
CA SER A 2 11.71 -27.63 -9.81
C SER A 2 10.58 -27.63 -10.84
N LEU A 3 9.41 -27.20 -10.43
CA LEU A 3 8.28 -26.99 -11.33
C LEU A 3 8.65 -25.91 -12.34
N SER A 4 8.40 -26.14 -13.62
CA SER A 4 8.54 -25.10 -14.62
C SER A 4 7.56 -23.96 -14.34
N LEU A 5 7.90 -22.74 -14.73
CA LEU A 5 7.04 -21.59 -14.58
C LEU A 5 5.69 -21.79 -15.31
N GLU A 6 5.72 -22.47 -16.44
CA GLU A 6 4.56 -22.81 -17.25
C GLU A 6 3.60 -23.75 -16.52
N ASP A 7 4.12 -24.77 -15.84
CA ASP A 7 3.31 -25.68 -15.03
C ASP A 7 2.65 -24.95 -13.85
N ALA A 8 3.39 -24.02 -13.23
CA ALA A 8 2.86 -23.18 -12.16
C ALA A 8 1.71 -22.28 -12.66
N LEU A 9 1.89 -21.60 -13.80
CA LEU A 9 0.86 -20.77 -14.44
C LEU A 9 -0.38 -21.59 -14.83
N THR A 10 -0.18 -22.77 -15.38
CA THR A 10 -1.27 -23.66 -15.77
C THR A 10 -2.09 -24.09 -14.56
N ARG A 11 -1.44 -24.40 -13.44
CA ARG A 11 -2.14 -24.71 -12.18
C ARG A 11 -2.90 -23.52 -11.63
N HIS A 12 -2.32 -22.30 -11.66
CA HIS A 12 -3.02 -21.08 -11.26
C HIS A 12 -4.26 -20.82 -12.11
N LYS A 13 -4.18 -21.03 -13.42
CA LYS A 13 -5.34 -20.91 -14.34
C LYS A 13 -6.43 -21.92 -13.99
N LYS A 14 -6.07 -23.19 -13.82
CA LYS A 14 -7.01 -24.27 -13.45
C LYS A 14 -7.67 -24.04 -12.09
N ALA A 15 -6.95 -23.43 -11.14
CA ALA A 15 -7.47 -23.09 -9.82
C ALA A 15 -8.30 -21.79 -9.78
N GLY A 16 -8.50 -21.10 -10.91
CA GLY A 16 -9.19 -19.80 -10.95
C GLY A 16 -8.43 -18.66 -10.26
N LEU A 17 -7.15 -18.84 -9.97
CA LEU A 17 -6.30 -17.87 -9.27
C LEU A 17 -5.52 -16.95 -10.21
N TYR A 18 -5.54 -17.24 -11.50
CA TYR A 18 -4.86 -16.41 -12.49
C TYR A 18 -5.55 -15.05 -12.64
N ARG A 19 -4.78 -13.99 -12.51
CA ARG A 19 -5.26 -12.62 -12.67
C ARG A 19 -4.58 -11.97 -13.87
N GLU A 20 -5.39 -11.49 -14.79
CA GLU A 20 -4.93 -10.76 -15.95
C GLU A 20 -5.00 -9.25 -15.71
N ARG A 21 -3.98 -8.53 -16.12
CA ARG A 21 -3.98 -7.06 -16.07
C ARG A 21 -4.78 -6.50 -17.23
N LYS A 22 -5.80 -5.71 -16.93
CA LYS A 22 -6.61 -5.01 -17.94
C LYS A 22 -6.00 -3.64 -18.21
N ILE A 23 -5.82 -3.32 -19.49
CA ILE A 23 -5.33 -2.00 -19.91
C ILE A 23 -6.53 -1.05 -19.94
N LEU A 24 -6.62 -0.20 -18.93
CA LEU A 24 -7.66 0.81 -18.83
C LEU A 24 -7.22 2.09 -19.54
N GLN A 25 -8.13 2.70 -20.28
CA GLN A 25 -7.90 3.94 -21.00
C GLN A 25 -8.48 5.13 -20.23
N GLY A 26 -7.92 6.32 -20.50
CA GLY A 26 -8.37 7.57 -19.89
C GLY A 26 -7.77 7.86 -18.52
N LEU A 27 -8.23 8.95 -17.91
CA LEU A 27 -7.79 9.41 -16.60
C LEU A 27 -8.32 8.50 -15.48
N ALA A 28 -7.64 8.51 -14.34
CA ALA A 28 -8.17 7.87 -13.13
C ALA A 28 -9.50 8.51 -12.74
N GLY A 29 -10.49 7.73 -12.32
CA GLY A 29 -11.80 8.24 -11.91
C GLY A 29 -12.86 7.16 -11.86
N ILE A 30 -14.09 7.56 -11.56
CA ILE A 30 -15.22 6.64 -11.43
C ILE A 30 -15.56 6.00 -12.78
N GLN A 31 -15.52 6.79 -13.86
CA GLN A 31 -15.75 6.27 -15.20
C GLN A 31 -14.43 5.83 -15.83
N ARG A 32 -14.39 4.58 -16.28
CA ARG A 32 -13.22 3.98 -16.93
C ARG A 32 -13.62 3.38 -18.26
N ARG A 33 -12.65 3.25 -19.16
CA ARG A 33 -12.84 2.63 -20.48
C ARG A 33 -11.93 1.42 -20.63
N TYR A 34 -12.51 0.32 -21.09
CA TYR A 34 -11.82 -0.93 -21.40
C TYR A 34 -12.46 -1.58 -22.64
N ASN A 35 -11.64 -1.93 -23.64
CA ASN A 35 -12.12 -2.49 -24.91
C ASN A 35 -13.29 -1.68 -25.50
N ASP A 36 -13.13 -0.36 -25.59
CA ASP A 36 -14.09 0.59 -26.13
C ASP A 36 -15.45 0.68 -25.41
N LYS A 37 -15.57 0.04 -24.25
CA LYS A 37 -16.76 0.12 -23.39
C LYS A 37 -16.47 0.97 -22.15
N ASN A 38 -17.40 1.87 -21.85
CA ASN A 38 -17.37 2.62 -20.61
C ASN A 38 -18.00 1.80 -19.48
N PHE A 39 -17.43 1.90 -18.29
CA PHE A 39 -17.98 1.27 -17.08
C PHE A 39 -17.68 2.12 -15.84
N PHE A 40 -18.44 1.87 -14.77
CA PHE A 40 -18.18 2.46 -13.47
C PHE A 40 -17.19 1.57 -12.69
N SER A 41 -16.14 2.18 -12.14
CA SER A 41 -15.15 1.49 -11.31
C SER A 41 -15.46 1.69 -9.84
N PHE A 42 -15.69 0.60 -9.13
CA PHE A 42 -15.85 0.59 -7.66
C PHE A 42 -14.58 0.13 -6.95
N CYS A 43 -13.46 -0.01 -7.66
CA CYS A 43 -12.18 -0.49 -7.13
C CYS A 43 -11.17 0.64 -6.86
N SER A 44 -11.60 1.91 -6.97
CA SER A 44 -10.72 3.05 -6.74
C SER A 44 -10.61 3.37 -5.26
N ASN A 45 -9.40 3.71 -4.80
CA ASN A 45 -9.16 4.29 -3.48
C ASN A 45 -9.24 5.82 -3.48
N ASP A 46 -9.45 6.44 -4.64
CA ASP A 46 -9.61 7.88 -4.80
C ASP A 46 -11.04 8.32 -4.44
N TYR A 47 -11.41 8.15 -3.17
CA TYR A 47 -12.76 8.40 -2.67
C TYR A 47 -13.21 9.85 -2.79
N LEU A 48 -12.27 10.80 -2.75
CA LEU A 48 -12.53 12.23 -2.85
C LEU A 48 -12.33 12.78 -4.27
N GLY A 49 -11.92 11.96 -5.23
CA GLY A 49 -11.65 12.36 -6.61
C GLY A 49 -10.46 13.32 -6.76
N LEU A 50 -9.54 13.32 -5.81
CA LEU A 50 -8.42 14.25 -5.77
C LEU A 50 -7.32 13.95 -6.81
N ALA A 51 -7.27 12.74 -7.34
CA ALA A 51 -6.28 12.36 -8.35
C ALA A 51 -6.37 13.17 -9.64
N GLN A 52 -7.51 13.81 -9.90
CA GLN A 52 -7.74 14.67 -11.06
C GLN A 52 -8.07 16.11 -10.69
N HIS A 53 -7.98 16.47 -9.41
CA HIS A 53 -8.34 17.80 -8.96
C HIS A 53 -7.38 18.85 -9.54
N PRO A 54 -7.86 19.90 -10.24
CA PRO A 54 -6.99 20.85 -10.96
C PRO A 54 -5.95 21.53 -10.08
N ALA A 55 -6.29 21.86 -8.83
CA ALA A 55 -5.34 22.47 -7.90
C ALA A 55 -4.22 21.49 -7.50
N VAL A 56 -4.53 20.19 -7.34
CA VAL A 56 -3.53 19.15 -7.03
C VAL A 56 -2.60 18.96 -8.21
N ILE A 57 -3.15 18.88 -9.44
CA ILE A 57 -2.34 18.75 -10.66
C ILE A 57 -1.42 19.97 -10.83
N LYS A 58 -1.94 21.18 -10.64
CA LYS A 58 -1.14 22.39 -10.74
C LYS A 58 -0.01 22.45 -9.70
N ALA A 59 -0.31 22.09 -8.45
CA ALA A 59 0.70 22.03 -7.39
C ALA A 59 1.79 20.99 -7.71
N PHE A 60 1.40 19.81 -8.24
CA PHE A 60 2.34 18.77 -8.65
C PHE A 60 3.25 19.23 -9.79
N GLN A 61 2.69 19.91 -10.82
CA GLN A 61 3.46 20.47 -11.93
C GLN A 61 4.47 21.52 -11.44
N GLN A 62 4.05 22.40 -10.55
CA GLN A 62 4.92 23.41 -9.96
C GLN A 62 6.05 22.75 -9.14
N ALA A 63 5.70 21.80 -8.29
CA ALA A 63 6.69 21.07 -7.49
C ALA A 63 7.70 20.30 -8.36
N ALA A 64 7.28 19.75 -9.49
CA ALA A 64 8.19 19.10 -10.43
C ALA A 64 9.21 20.08 -11.04
N ASN A 65 8.81 21.33 -11.30
CA ASN A 65 9.73 22.37 -11.78
C ASN A 65 10.70 22.84 -10.69
N ASP A 66 10.24 22.94 -9.45
CA ASP A 66 11.03 23.52 -8.35
C ASP A 66 11.99 22.49 -7.73
N TYR A 67 11.58 21.21 -7.68
CA TYR A 67 12.30 20.15 -6.94
C TYR A 67 12.70 18.95 -7.81
N GLY A 68 12.26 18.88 -9.06
CA GLY A 68 12.44 17.70 -9.90
C GLY A 68 11.45 16.58 -9.55
N ILE A 69 11.68 15.39 -10.11
CA ILE A 69 10.76 14.25 -10.03
C ILE A 69 11.26 13.10 -9.15
N GLY A 70 12.34 13.28 -8.44
CA GLY A 70 12.90 12.23 -7.58
C GLY A 70 13.89 12.75 -6.56
N SER A 71 14.08 11.99 -5.50
CA SER A 71 14.92 12.37 -4.36
C SER A 71 16.41 12.01 -4.52
N GLY A 72 16.75 11.19 -5.53
CA GLY A 72 18.14 10.85 -5.86
C GLY A 72 18.85 9.89 -4.92
N ALA A 73 18.35 9.68 -3.70
CA ALA A 73 18.95 8.78 -2.70
C ALA A 73 17.91 8.30 -1.67
N SER A 74 18.32 7.53 -0.67
CA SER A 74 17.49 7.22 0.49
C SER A 74 17.40 8.41 1.45
N HIS A 75 16.34 8.50 2.26
CA HIS A 75 16.11 9.62 3.20
C HIS A 75 17.33 9.88 4.11
N PHE A 76 17.94 8.84 4.68
CA PHE A 76 19.09 8.98 5.58
C PHE A 76 20.40 9.37 4.86
N LEU A 77 20.48 9.18 3.54
CA LEU A 77 21.65 9.48 2.74
C LEU A 77 21.50 10.78 1.91
N GLY A 78 20.66 11.69 2.37
CA GLY A 78 20.54 13.03 1.78
C GLY A 78 19.31 13.26 0.90
N ALA A 79 18.38 12.29 0.83
CA ALA A 79 17.16 12.45 0.05
C ALA A 79 15.93 12.96 0.87
N TYR A 80 16.08 13.19 2.17
CA TYR A 80 15.06 13.84 2.99
C TYR A 80 15.08 15.35 2.72
N SER A 81 14.18 15.79 1.86
CA SER A 81 14.10 17.18 1.44
C SER A 81 13.13 17.99 2.31
N ARG A 82 13.17 19.31 2.12
CA ARG A 82 12.24 20.24 2.75
C ARG A 82 10.77 19.86 2.48
N VAL A 83 10.46 19.39 1.27
CA VAL A 83 9.10 18.97 0.88
C VAL A 83 8.61 17.79 1.73
N HIS A 84 9.47 16.81 2.00
CA HIS A 84 9.12 15.70 2.89
C HIS A 84 8.84 16.19 4.30
N HIS A 85 9.70 17.06 4.82
CA HIS A 85 9.55 17.62 6.15
C HIS A 85 8.24 18.41 6.32
N GLU A 86 7.94 19.31 5.38
CA GLU A 86 6.72 20.09 5.38
C GLU A 86 5.46 19.23 5.27
N LEU A 87 5.51 18.15 4.46
CA LEU A 87 4.41 17.21 4.36
C LEU A 87 4.17 16.47 5.69
N GLU A 88 5.22 15.98 6.34
CA GLU A 88 5.10 15.31 7.64
C GLU A 88 4.56 16.23 8.72
N GLN A 89 4.99 17.51 8.73
CA GLN A 89 4.46 18.51 9.65
C GLN A 89 2.97 18.79 9.38
N ALA A 90 2.59 19.04 8.14
CA ALA A 90 1.20 19.31 7.77
C ALA A 90 0.27 18.12 8.11
N LEU A 91 0.74 16.89 7.88
CA LEU A 91 -0.02 15.70 8.26
C LEU A 91 -0.10 15.50 9.77
N ALA A 92 0.96 15.79 10.52
CA ALA A 92 0.97 15.73 11.97
C ALA A 92 -0.05 16.72 12.56
N GLU A 93 -0.08 17.96 12.07
CA GLU A 93 -1.04 18.99 12.46
C GLU A 93 -2.48 18.56 12.10
N PHE A 94 -2.71 18.16 10.86
CA PHE A 94 -4.03 17.72 10.38
C PHE A 94 -4.61 16.56 11.18
N LEU A 95 -3.77 15.59 11.56
CA LEU A 95 -4.16 14.38 12.29
C LEU A 95 -4.10 14.56 13.81
N ASN A 96 -3.63 15.70 14.29
CA ASN A 96 -3.42 16.00 15.71
C ASN A 96 -2.48 14.99 16.41
N PHE A 97 -1.38 14.63 15.72
CA PHE A 97 -0.29 13.85 16.27
C PHE A 97 0.97 14.69 16.45
N SER A 98 1.83 14.30 17.37
CA SER A 98 3.11 15.00 17.60
C SER A 98 4.09 14.82 16.45
N ARG A 99 4.02 13.71 15.74
CA ARG A 99 4.89 13.38 14.59
C ARG A 99 4.20 12.43 13.62
N VAL A 100 4.61 12.49 12.36
CA VAL A 100 4.19 11.58 11.29
C VAL A 100 5.43 11.09 10.54
N LEU A 101 5.40 9.88 10.07
CA LEU A 101 6.37 9.30 9.15
C LEU A 101 5.66 8.88 7.86
N VAL A 102 6.15 9.36 6.74
CA VAL A 102 5.57 9.10 5.41
C VAL A 102 6.28 7.93 4.74
N PHE A 103 5.52 7.03 4.15
CA PHE A 103 6.01 5.91 3.35
C PHE A 103 5.49 5.99 1.91
N SER A 104 6.27 5.52 0.95
CA SER A 104 5.88 5.50 -0.46
C SER A 104 4.65 4.62 -0.74
N THR A 105 4.43 3.61 0.09
CA THR A 105 3.27 2.70 -0.02
C THR A 105 2.81 2.22 1.36
N GLY A 106 1.51 1.93 1.50
CA GLY A 106 0.98 1.30 2.71
C GLY A 106 1.56 -0.09 2.98
N TYR A 107 2.03 -0.79 1.94
CA TYR A 107 2.74 -2.06 2.09
C TYR A 107 4.04 -1.88 2.88
N MET A 108 4.85 -0.89 2.51
CA MET A 108 6.10 -0.55 3.22
C MET A 108 5.82 -0.06 4.64
N ALA A 109 4.77 0.74 4.85
CA ALA A 109 4.37 1.19 6.16
C ALA A 109 4.02 0.00 7.08
N ASN A 110 3.19 -0.93 6.62
CA ASN A 110 2.79 -2.09 7.41
C ASN A 110 3.98 -3.00 7.75
N ILE A 111 4.88 -3.26 6.81
CA ILE A 111 6.11 -4.02 7.07
C ILE A 111 7.01 -3.26 8.05
N GLY A 112 7.25 -1.98 7.79
CA GLY A 112 8.14 -1.15 8.61
C GLY A 112 7.69 -1.08 10.07
N ILE A 113 6.40 -0.83 10.31
CA ILE A 113 5.82 -0.75 11.65
C ILE A 113 5.99 -2.08 12.40
N LEU A 114 5.54 -3.19 11.81
CA LEU A 114 5.55 -4.48 12.48
C LEU A 114 6.97 -5.01 12.72
N ALA A 115 7.86 -4.84 11.75
CA ALA A 115 9.22 -5.32 11.86
C ALA A 115 10.10 -4.48 12.81
N SER A 116 9.79 -3.18 12.98
CA SER A 116 10.61 -2.29 13.82
C SER A 116 10.13 -2.17 15.26
N LEU A 117 8.83 -2.30 15.52
CA LEU A 117 8.26 -2.11 16.85
C LEU A 117 8.12 -3.40 17.67
N LEU A 118 8.14 -4.57 17.01
CA LEU A 118 7.87 -5.84 17.68
C LEU A 118 9.10 -6.72 17.77
N HIS A 119 9.27 -7.36 18.94
CA HIS A 119 10.41 -8.17 19.31
C HIS A 119 9.99 -9.61 19.64
N ARG A 120 10.95 -10.47 19.98
CA ARG A 120 10.74 -11.91 20.25
C ARG A 120 9.79 -12.20 21.42
N GLN A 121 9.65 -11.27 22.38
CA GLN A 121 8.74 -11.39 23.51
C GLN A 121 7.30 -10.96 23.19
N ASP A 122 7.08 -10.36 22.03
CA ASP A 122 5.76 -9.87 21.64
C ASP A 122 4.98 -10.94 20.87
N ALA A 123 3.67 -10.76 20.79
CA ALA A 123 2.79 -11.62 20.01
C ALA A 123 1.88 -10.78 19.10
N ILE A 124 1.67 -11.27 17.89
CA ILE A 124 0.75 -10.70 16.92
C ILE A 124 -0.43 -11.66 16.74
N PHE A 125 -1.62 -11.18 17.03
CA PHE A 125 -2.87 -11.87 16.71
C PHE A 125 -3.52 -11.20 15.51
N ALA A 126 -3.66 -11.92 14.40
CA ALA A 126 -4.13 -11.36 13.15
C ALA A 126 -5.35 -12.11 12.61
N ASP A 127 -6.32 -11.36 12.15
CA ASP A 127 -7.45 -11.91 11.40
C ASP A 127 -6.97 -12.61 10.12
N LYS A 128 -7.60 -13.75 9.77
CA LYS A 128 -7.27 -14.51 8.56
C LYS A 128 -7.44 -13.74 7.26
N LEU A 129 -8.31 -12.72 7.23
CA LEU A 129 -8.56 -11.88 6.06
C LEU A 129 -7.78 -10.57 6.05
N ASN A 130 -6.83 -10.38 6.95
CA ASN A 130 -5.93 -9.23 6.91
C ASN A 130 -5.22 -9.10 5.57
N HIS A 131 -4.93 -7.87 5.18
CA HIS A 131 -4.18 -7.57 3.97
C HIS A 131 -2.81 -8.28 3.98
N ALA A 132 -2.35 -8.71 2.81
CA ALA A 132 -1.10 -9.46 2.64
C ALA A 132 0.11 -8.77 3.30
N SER A 133 0.22 -7.44 3.21
CA SER A 133 1.31 -6.67 3.81
C SER A 133 1.38 -6.79 5.35
N LEU A 134 0.24 -6.92 6.04
CA LEU A 134 0.21 -7.16 7.48
C LEU A 134 0.69 -8.56 7.82
N ILE A 135 0.31 -9.55 7.00
CA ILE A 135 0.77 -10.93 7.15
C ILE A 135 2.28 -11.02 6.91
N ASP A 136 2.78 -10.35 5.87
CA ASP A 136 4.20 -10.35 5.53
C ASP A 136 5.02 -9.57 6.57
N GLY A 137 4.54 -8.43 7.04
CA GLY A 137 5.15 -7.68 8.13
C GLY A 137 5.21 -8.47 9.44
N ALA A 138 4.13 -9.20 9.77
CA ALA A 138 4.11 -10.09 10.95
C ALA A 138 5.11 -11.24 10.84
N ARG A 139 5.29 -11.82 9.65
CA ARG A 139 6.29 -12.88 9.40
C ARG A 139 7.73 -12.36 9.43
N LEU A 140 7.95 -11.12 9.03
CA LEU A 140 9.26 -10.46 9.05
C LEU A 140 9.64 -9.97 10.44
N SER A 141 8.65 -9.69 11.30
CA SER A 141 8.90 -9.37 12.71
C SER A 141 9.47 -10.60 13.45
N ALA A 142 10.11 -10.34 14.57
CA ALA A 142 10.60 -11.42 15.45
C ALA A 142 9.51 -11.99 16.36
N ALA A 143 8.31 -11.39 16.38
CA ALA A 143 7.22 -11.72 17.29
C ALA A 143 6.55 -13.07 16.97
N SER A 144 5.92 -13.67 17.97
CA SER A 144 5.07 -14.84 17.78
C SER A 144 3.84 -14.45 16.94
N PHE A 145 3.62 -15.13 15.80
CA PHE A 145 2.53 -14.79 14.90
C PHE A 145 1.44 -15.85 14.87
N LYS A 146 0.24 -15.47 15.27
CA LYS A 146 -0.94 -16.34 15.31
C LYS A 146 -2.09 -15.72 14.52
N ARG A 147 -2.85 -16.56 13.82
CA ARG A 147 -3.99 -16.14 13.01
C ARG A 147 -5.27 -16.78 13.52
N TYR A 148 -6.30 -15.98 13.71
CA TYR A 148 -7.62 -16.43 14.13
C TYR A 148 -8.65 -16.33 12.97
N ALA A 149 -9.77 -17.04 13.08
CA ALA A 149 -10.82 -17.05 12.07
C ALA A 149 -11.47 -15.66 11.97
N HIS A 150 -11.80 -15.25 10.75
CA HIS A 150 -12.35 -13.93 10.47
C HIS A 150 -13.51 -13.55 11.39
N ASN A 151 -13.37 -12.40 12.04
CA ASN A 151 -14.35 -11.81 12.95
C ASN A 151 -14.88 -12.80 14.04
N ASN A 152 -14.02 -13.69 14.53
CA ASN A 152 -14.40 -14.73 15.48
C ASN A 152 -13.60 -14.59 16.79
N LEU A 153 -14.24 -14.00 17.82
CA LEU A 153 -13.64 -13.78 19.13
C LEU A 153 -13.33 -15.09 19.87
N ILE A 154 -14.15 -16.13 19.70
CA ILE A 154 -13.90 -17.43 20.31
C ILE A 154 -12.62 -18.07 19.74
N SER A 155 -12.35 -17.84 18.45
CA SER A 155 -11.10 -18.30 17.83
C SER A 155 -9.89 -17.47 18.25
N LEU A 156 -10.09 -16.23 18.65
CA LEU A 156 -9.02 -15.35 19.15
C LEU A 156 -8.63 -15.73 20.60
N ASP A 157 -9.59 -16.15 21.42
CA ASP A 157 -9.42 -16.49 22.82
C ASP A 157 -8.73 -17.85 23.06
N ARG A 158 -8.57 -18.67 22.03
CA ARG A 158 -7.89 -19.98 22.04
C ARG A 158 -6.41 -19.87 21.69
#